data_d12172d7f4df8fe81ee93b168add25f8
#
_entry.id   d12172d7f4df8fe81ee93b168add25f8
#
_cell.length_a   1.000
_cell.length_b   1.000
_cell.length_c   1.000
_cell.angle_alpha   90.00
_cell.angle_beta   90.00
_cell.angle_gamma   90.00
#
_symmetry.space_group_name_H-M   'P 1'
#
loop_
_entity.id
_entity.type
_entity.pdbx_description
1 polymer ?
#
loop_
_entity_poly.entity_id
_entity_poly.type
_entity_poly.pdbx_seq_one_letter_code
_entity_poly.pdbx_strand_id
1 'polypeptide(L)'
;MTTCGEFLVQQLEAWGVDTVFGIPGVHTVELYRGLPDSGIRHITPRHEQGAGFMADGYARVTGKPGTCFIITGPGMTNILTAMGQAYADSIPMLVISSVNERARLAHGNGYLHELPNQRAMVAGVSAFSHTLMSVEELPAVLARAFAVFDSERPRPVHIELPLDIITAPARSPLHEAAAKLAKAKNPLLLLGGGCVEAQAEARALAIALDAPTAQTINAKGLLQPDHPLLIGSNQSLVPVRELALEADVVLAIGTELGETDYDVVFDGNFKIGGELIRIDIDAQQLMRNYTPSIAIHSDARTAMRALLELLPARQADAGSPGAQRAAKVRAQLAEDFSGWAHYRELFSKILDVLPDARFVGDSTQTVYSGNHLVELDGGRRWFNASTGYGTLGYGLPAAIGAKLGEPGRPVISLMGDGGLQFTMTELASAVEAKVGIIVLLWNNYGYGEIKRYMERRDITPLGVDIYTPDFLAIAKGFGCAAERARDHAHLQELLRTAPSDRPLIVEVMEAAPFAP
;
A
#
# COMPACT_ATOMS: atom_id res chain seq x y z
N MET A 1 -30.81 -4.33 -2.25
CA MET A 1 -29.61 -5.05 -2.77
C MET A 1 -29.27 -4.36 -4.07
N THR A 2 -28.12 -3.76 -4.17
CA THR A 2 -27.71 -2.96 -5.34
C THR A 2 -27.54 -3.87 -6.56
N THR A 3 -28.10 -3.51 -7.68
CA THR A 3 -27.91 -4.24 -8.97
C THR A 3 -26.59 -3.81 -9.64
N CYS A 4 -26.13 -4.57 -10.63
CA CYS A 4 -24.96 -4.19 -11.45
C CYS A 4 -25.19 -2.85 -12.15
N GLY A 5 -26.41 -2.56 -12.61
CA GLY A 5 -26.75 -1.27 -13.23
C GLY A 5 -26.62 -0.09 -12.26
N GLU A 6 -27.09 -0.23 -11.02
CA GLU A 6 -26.91 0.79 -9.96
C GLU A 6 -25.44 0.92 -9.59
N PHE A 7 -24.70 -0.18 -9.47
CA PHE A 7 -23.27 -0.17 -9.18
C PHE A 7 -22.46 0.49 -10.30
N LEU A 8 -22.82 0.27 -11.55
CA LEU A 8 -22.21 0.97 -12.69
C LEU A 8 -22.33 2.48 -12.54
N VAL A 9 -23.53 2.98 -12.20
CA VAL A 9 -23.76 4.43 -12.03
C VAL A 9 -22.88 4.98 -10.89
N GLN A 10 -22.79 4.28 -9.76
CA GLN A 10 -21.91 4.66 -8.65
C GLN A 10 -20.43 4.70 -9.09
N GLN A 11 -19.99 3.71 -9.87
CA GLN A 11 -18.62 3.69 -10.39
C GLN A 11 -18.38 4.85 -11.37
N LEU A 12 -19.30 5.14 -12.27
CA LEU A 12 -19.18 6.27 -13.20
C LEU A 12 -19.08 7.62 -12.48
N GLU A 13 -19.88 7.82 -11.43
CA GLU A 13 -19.81 9.01 -10.59
C GLU A 13 -18.44 9.12 -9.89
N ALA A 14 -17.93 8.00 -9.33
CA ALA A 14 -16.60 7.95 -8.71
C ALA A 14 -15.46 8.26 -9.71
N TRP A 15 -15.62 7.91 -10.99
CA TRP A 15 -14.71 8.31 -12.08
C TRP A 15 -14.90 9.73 -12.58
N GLY A 16 -15.79 10.52 -11.97
CA GLY A 16 -16.01 11.94 -12.30
C GLY A 16 -16.94 12.17 -13.50
N VAL A 17 -17.69 11.17 -13.93
CA VAL A 17 -18.77 11.34 -14.92
C VAL A 17 -19.90 12.13 -14.27
N ASP A 18 -20.26 13.24 -14.86
CA ASP A 18 -21.32 14.13 -14.37
C ASP A 18 -22.50 14.28 -15.36
N THR A 19 -22.38 13.74 -16.56
CA THR A 19 -23.40 13.82 -17.60
C THR A 19 -23.41 12.55 -18.45
N VAL A 20 -24.62 12.02 -18.71
CA VAL A 20 -24.87 10.85 -19.57
C VAL A 20 -25.90 11.22 -20.63
N PHE A 21 -25.63 10.83 -21.89
CA PHE A 21 -26.51 11.02 -23.04
C PHE A 21 -27.12 9.68 -23.45
N GLY A 22 -28.44 9.58 -23.54
CA GLY A 22 -29.05 8.30 -23.95
C GLY A 22 -30.56 8.33 -24.00
N ILE A 23 -31.15 7.34 -24.70
CA ILE A 23 -32.58 7.14 -24.81
C ILE A 23 -32.95 5.89 -24.01
N PRO A 24 -33.82 6.00 -22.99
CA PRO A 24 -34.32 4.83 -22.28
C PRO A 24 -35.06 3.86 -23.20
N GLY A 25 -34.79 2.57 -23.05
CA GLY A 25 -35.49 1.51 -23.77
C GLY A 25 -35.52 0.23 -22.94
N VAL A 26 -36.35 -0.74 -23.34
CA VAL A 26 -36.61 -1.96 -22.55
C VAL A 26 -35.36 -2.73 -22.11
N HIS A 27 -34.28 -2.68 -22.89
CA HIS A 27 -33.02 -3.34 -22.56
C HIS A 27 -32.07 -2.46 -21.74
N THR A 28 -32.37 -1.17 -21.53
CA THR A 28 -31.48 -0.24 -20.82
C THR A 28 -32.10 0.29 -19.52
N VAL A 29 -33.37 -0.02 -19.19
CA VAL A 29 -34.03 0.52 -17.98
C VAL A 29 -33.23 0.30 -16.70
N GLU A 30 -32.53 -0.81 -16.60
CA GLU A 30 -31.70 -1.14 -15.45
C GLU A 30 -30.39 -0.31 -15.38
N LEU A 31 -29.89 0.22 -16.50
CA LEU A 31 -28.82 1.21 -16.51
C LEU A 31 -29.27 2.56 -15.91
N TYR A 32 -30.54 2.88 -16.04
CA TYR A 32 -31.14 4.12 -15.55
C TYR A 32 -31.55 4.04 -14.07
N ARG A 33 -31.61 2.85 -13.48
CA ARG A 33 -32.07 2.65 -12.09
C ARG A 33 -31.28 3.46 -11.08
N GLY A 34 -29.97 3.56 -11.22
CA GLY A 34 -29.10 4.31 -10.31
C GLY A 34 -29.02 5.82 -10.56
N LEU A 35 -29.48 6.32 -11.71
CA LEU A 35 -29.32 7.74 -12.07
C LEU A 35 -30.11 8.70 -11.18
N PRO A 36 -31.37 8.43 -10.74
CA PRO A 36 -32.13 9.34 -9.92
C PRO A 36 -31.47 9.67 -8.56
N ASP A 37 -30.69 8.74 -8.00
CA ASP A 37 -30.02 8.87 -6.70
C ASP A 37 -28.54 9.30 -6.84
N SER A 38 -28.09 9.64 -8.08
CA SER A 38 -26.72 10.07 -8.37
C SER A 38 -26.64 11.56 -8.69
N GLY A 39 -25.43 12.12 -8.66
CA GLY A 39 -25.14 13.48 -9.15
C GLY A 39 -25.06 13.58 -10.68
N ILE A 40 -25.27 12.49 -11.43
CA ILE A 40 -25.11 12.44 -12.88
C ILE A 40 -26.35 13.00 -13.58
N ARG A 41 -26.16 14.05 -14.37
CA ARG A 41 -27.23 14.62 -15.19
C ARG A 41 -27.50 13.77 -16.42
N HIS A 42 -28.75 13.42 -16.66
CA HIS A 42 -29.19 12.71 -17.85
C HIS A 42 -29.75 13.65 -18.93
N ILE A 43 -29.32 13.48 -20.17
CA ILE A 43 -29.81 14.23 -21.36
C ILE A 43 -30.40 13.23 -22.35
N THR A 44 -31.67 13.41 -22.73
CA THR A 44 -32.37 12.55 -23.68
C THR A 44 -32.32 13.16 -25.10
N PRO A 45 -31.48 12.61 -26.01
CA PRO A 45 -31.50 12.99 -27.43
C PRO A 45 -32.76 12.43 -28.11
N ARG A 46 -32.89 12.67 -29.44
CA ARG A 46 -33.97 12.10 -30.25
C ARG A 46 -33.49 11.03 -31.20
N HIS A 47 -32.17 10.77 -31.19
CA HIS A 47 -31.48 9.74 -31.98
C HIS A 47 -30.14 9.41 -31.33
N GLU A 48 -29.69 8.17 -31.36
CA GLU A 48 -28.46 7.76 -30.68
C GLU A 48 -27.20 8.35 -31.34
N GLN A 49 -27.20 8.56 -32.64
CA GLN A 49 -26.14 9.34 -33.30
C GLN A 49 -26.03 10.75 -32.70
N GLY A 50 -27.17 11.35 -32.38
CA GLY A 50 -27.22 12.65 -31.68
C GLY A 50 -26.64 12.56 -30.27
N ALA A 51 -26.89 11.45 -29.54
CA ALA A 51 -26.25 11.19 -28.24
C ALA A 51 -24.71 11.17 -28.36
N GLY A 52 -24.21 10.45 -29.35
CA GLY A 52 -22.76 10.35 -29.59
C GLY A 52 -22.14 11.69 -29.97
N PHE A 53 -22.79 12.52 -30.83
CA PHE A 53 -22.30 13.84 -31.16
C PHE A 53 -22.39 14.83 -29.98
N MET A 54 -23.40 14.72 -29.11
CA MET A 54 -23.45 15.46 -27.85
C MET A 54 -22.29 15.08 -26.92
N ALA A 55 -21.98 13.80 -26.81
CA ALA A 55 -20.85 13.29 -26.04
C ALA A 55 -19.51 13.75 -26.63
N ASP A 56 -19.33 13.75 -27.95
CA ASP A 56 -18.15 14.28 -28.64
C ASP A 56 -17.96 15.77 -28.32
N GLY A 57 -19.00 16.58 -28.53
CA GLY A 57 -18.94 18.01 -28.21
C GLY A 57 -18.68 18.30 -26.75
N TYR A 58 -19.29 17.53 -25.85
CA TYR A 58 -19.05 17.63 -24.41
C TYR A 58 -17.57 17.35 -24.07
N ALA A 59 -17.01 16.27 -24.62
CA ALA A 59 -15.62 15.90 -24.37
C ALA A 59 -14.62 16.96 -24.87
N ARG A 60 -14.87 17.54 -26.05
CA ARG A 60 -14.02 18.61 -26.62
C ARG A 60 -13.94 19.84 -25.74
N VAL A 61 -15.02 20.20 -25.07
CA VAL A 61 -15.13 21.43 -24.28
C VAL A 61 -14.67 21.23 -22.84
N THR A 62 -14.99 20.08 -22.26
CA THR A 62 -14.72 19.80 -20.84
C THR A 62 -13.40 19.09 -20.57
N GLY A 63 -12.86 18.40 -21.58
CA GLY A 63 -11.73 17.49 -21.41
C GLY A 63 -12.10 16.16 -20.73
N LYS A 64 -13.36 15.96 -20.33
CA LYS A 64 -13.86 14.72 -19.73
C LYS A 64 -14.40 13.77 -20.80
N PRO A 65 -14.37 12.43 -20.60
CA PRO A 65 -15.02 11.51 -21.52
C PRO A 65 -16.52 11.76 -21.63
N GLY A 66 -17.02 11.90 -22.87
CA GLY A 66 -18.45 11.94 -23.10
C GLY A 66 -19.07 10.55 -22.94
N THR A 67 -20.05 10.40 -22.05
CA THR A 67 -20.63 9.09 -21.69
C THR A 67 -22.02 8.90 -22.27
N CYS A 68 -22.28 7.76 -22.93
CA CYS A 68 -23.56 7.43 -23.54
C CYS A 68 -24.13 6.12 -22.97
N PHE A 69 -25.46 6.09 -22.72
CA PHE A 69 -26.23 4.86 -22.44
C PHE A 69 -27.07 4.51 -23.66
N ILE A 70 -26.76 3.40 -24.30
CA ILE A 70 -27.31 3.05 -25.63
C ILE A 70 -27.97 1.68 -25.58
N ILE A 71 -29.14 1.59 -26.19
CA ILE A 71 -29.83 0.30 -26.31
C ILE A 71 -29.16 -0.59 -27.37
N THR A 72 -29.14 -1.89 -27.12
CA THR A 72 -28.67 -2.91 -28.08
C THR A 72 -29.44 -2.85 -29.42
N GLY A 73 -28.84 -3.38 -30.46
CA GLY A 73 -29.46 -3.45 -31.79
C GLY A 73 -29.49 -2.09 -32.48
N PRO A 74 -30.68 -1.53 -32.73
CA PRO A 74 -30.82 -0.29 -33.50
C PRO A 74 -30.07 0.90 -32.88
N GLY A 75 -30.03 1.02 -31.55
CA GLY A 75 -29.30 2.10 -30.90
C GLY A 75 -27.79 2.00 -31.15
N MET A 76 -27.24 0.81 -31.04
CA MET A 76 -25.81 0.60 -31.30
C MET A 76 -25.43 0.80 -32.76
N THR A 77 -26.28 0.39 -33.72
CA THR A 77 -26.03 0.70 -35.13
C THR A 77 -26.12 2.20 -35.42
N ASN A 78 -27.03 2.92 -34.75
CA ASN A 78 -27.21 4.35 -34.92
C ASN A 78 -26.03 5.19 -34.40
N ILE A 79 -25.38 4.79 -33.28
CA ILE A 79 -24.29 5.57 -32.68
C ILE A 79 -22.94 5.40 -33.40
N LEU A 80 -22.76 4.35 -34.21
CA LEU A 80 -21.48 4.02 -34.86
C LEU A 80 -20.87 5.19 -35.63
N THR A 81 -21.67 5.98 -36.32
CA THR A 81 -21.18 7.16 -37.06
C THR A 81 -20.51 8.16 -36.13
N ALA A 82 -21.10 8.44 -34.97
CA ALA A 82 -20.52 9.34 -33.99
C ALA A 82 -19.28 8.76 -33.31
N MET A 83 -19.28 7.45 -33.04
CA MET A 83 -18.08 6.76 -32.54
C MET A 83 -16.95 6.80 -33.58
N GLY A 84 -17.23 6.58 -34.85
CA GLY A 84 -16.25 6.69 -35.93
C GLY A 84 -15.64 8.09 -36.04
N GLN A 85 -16.46 9.14 -35.90
CA GLN A 85 -15.97 10.52 -35.85
C GLN A 85 -15.07 10.76 -34.64
N ALA A 86 -15.50 10.37 -33.44
CA ALA A 86 -14.71 10.50 -32.23
C ALA A 86 -13.41 9.68 -32.29
N TYR A 87 -13.43 8.50 -32.92
CA TYR A 87 -12.25 7.69 -33.17
C TYR A 87 -11.25 8.42 -34.08
N ALA A 88 -11.70 8.98 -35.20
CA ALA A 88 -10.83 9.70 -36.13
C ALA A 88 -10.18 10.91 -35.48
N ASP A 89 -10.92 11.68 -34.69
CA ASP A 89 -10.48 12.91 -34.05
C ASP A 89 -9.82 12.72 -32.68
N SER A 90 -9.69 11.49 -32.19
CA SER A 90 -9.07 11.21 -30.88
C SER A 90 -9.84 11.84 -29.71
N ILE A 91 -11.16 11.66 -29.71
CA ILE A 91 -12.04 12.19 -28.66
C ILE A 91 -12.42 11.08 -27.68
N PRO A 92 -12.24 11.27 -26.36
CA PRO A 92 -12.62 10.28 -25.36
C PRO A 92 -14.14 10.15 -25.30
N MET A 93 -14.64 8.94 -25.54
CA MET A 93 -16.07 8.64 -25.51
C MET A 93 -16.28 7.27 -24.87
N LEU A 94 -17.12 7.20 -23.84
CA LEU A 94 -17.51 5.96 -23.19
C LEU A 94 -18.94 5.59 -23.61
N VAL A 95 -19.09 4.50 -24.34
CA VAL A 95 -20.39 3.98 -24.73
C VAL A 95 -20.71 2.74 -23.91
N ILE A 96 -21.71 2.87 -23.06
CA ILE A 96 -22.26 1.75 -22.28
C ILE A 96 -23.53 1.29 -22.97
N SER A 97 -23.60 0.03 -23.34
CA SER A 97 -24.79 -0.54 -23.94
C SER A 97 -25.32 -1.74 -23.18
N SER A 98 -26.58 -2.08 -23.41
CA SER A 98 -27.11 -3.39 -23.10
C SER A 98 -26.80 -4.38 -24.23
N VAL A 99 -26.97 -5.65 -23.94
CA VAL A 99 -27.05 -6.75 -24.94
C VAL A 99 -27.95 -7.83 -24.36
N ASN A 100 -28.49 -8.71 -25.22
CA ASN A 100 -29.32 -9.82 -24.77
C ASN A 100 -28.63 -10.68 -23.70
N GLU A 101 -29.41 -11.44 -22.92
CA GLU A 101 -28.86 -12.33 -21.87
C GLU A 101 -27.75 -13.24 -22.43
N ARG A 102 -26.75 -13.56 -21.63
CA ARG A 102 -25.60 -14.41 -22.03
C ARG A 102 -26.03 -15.73 -22.68
N ALA A 103 -27.10 -16.35 -22.17
CA ALA A 103 -27.66 -17.58 -22.72
C ALA A 103 -28.35 -17.41 -24.09
N ARG A 104 -28.52 -16.17 -24.59
CA ARG A 104 -29.23 -15.86 -25.84
C ARG A 104 -28.36 -15.11 -26.84
N LEU A 105 -27.08 -14.86 -26.52
CA LEU A 105 -26.18 -14.12 -27.39
C LEU A 105 -25.94 -14.86 -28.71
N ALA A 106 -26.14 -14.18 -29.84
CA ALA A 106 -25.81 -14.62 -31.18
C ALA A 106 -26.53 -15.93 -31.63
N HIS A 107 -27.69 -16.24 -31.05
CA HIS A 107 -28.42 -17.48 -31.42
C HIS A 107 -29.20 -17.37 -32.74
N GLY A 108 -29.50 -16.14 -33.21
CA GLY A 108 -30.29 -15.93 -34.43
C GLY A 108 -31.75 -16.35 -34.28
N ASN A 109 -32.28 -16.34 -33.06
CA ASN A 109 -33.66 -16.78 -32.78
C ASN A 109 -34.69 -15.63 -32.91
N GLY A 110 -34.26 -14.45 -33.38
CA GLY A 110 -35.14 -13.29 -33.55
C GLY A 110 -35.53 -12.63 -32.22
N TYR A 111 -34.65 -12.68 -31.23
CA TYR A 111 -34.86 -11.92 -29.99
C TYR A 111 -34.91 -10.42 -30.28
N LEU A 112 -35.69 -9.70 -29.49
CA LEU A 112 -35.80 -8.25 -29.68
C LEU A 112 -34.41 -7.60 -29.65
N HIS A 113 -34.11 -6.77 -30.65
CA HIS A 113 -32.85 -6.06 -30.83
C HIS A 113 -31.61 -6.97 -30.96
N GLU A 114 -31.78 -8.22 -31.33
CA GLU A 114 -30.68 -9.16 -31.51
C GLU A 114 -29.77 -8.72 -32.67
N LEU A 115 -28.48 -8.74 -32.44
CA LEU A 115 -27.42 -8.62 -33.44
C LEU A 115 -26.55 -9.88 -33.42
N PRO A 116 -26.05 -10.33 -34.57
CA PRO A 116 -25.19 -11.52 -34.63
C PRO A 116 -23.93 -11.37 -33.78
N ASN A 117 -23.34 -10.17 -33.74
CA ASN A 117 -22.18 -9.88 -32.89
C ASN A 117 -22.01 -8.36 -32.72
N GLN A 118 -22.70 -7.78 -31.73
CA GLN A 118 -22.64 -6.36 -31.44
C GLN A 118 -21.22 -5.90 -31.06
N ARG A 119 -20.51 -6.66 -30.23
CA ARG A 119 -19.14 -6.38 -29.82
C ARG A 119 -18.20 -6.26 -31.03
N ALA A 120 -18.24 -7.21 -31.95
CA ALA A 120 -17.37 -7.18 -33.13
C ALA A 120 -17.72 -6.02 -34.07
N MET A 121 -19.00 -5.66 -34.20
CA MET A 121 -19.44 -4.51 -35.00
C MET A 121 -18.83 -3.21 -34.48
N VAL A 122 -18.79 -3.01 -33.18
CA VAL A 122 -18.29 -1.79 -32.53
C VAL A 122 -16.76 -1.75 -32.47
N ALA A 123 -16.08 -2.90 -32.47
CA ALA A 123 -14.63 -2.98 -32.37
C ALA A 123 -13.90 -2.19 -33.47
N GLY A 124 -14.50 -2.01 -34.65
CA GLY A 124 -13.91 -1.25 -35.75
C GLY A 124 -13.84 0.28 -35.54
N VAL A 125 -14.56 0.82 -34.55
CA VAL A 125 -14.65 2.26 -34.24
C VAL A 125 -14.37 2.55 -32.76
N SER A 126 -13.68 1.64 -32.06
CA SER A 126 -13.33 1.80 -30.64
C SER A 126 -11.92 1.30 -30.36
N ALA A 127 -11.29 1.80 -29.30
CA ALA A 127 -10.02 1.28 -28.78
C ALA A 127 -10.20 -0.18 -28.33
N PHE A 128 -11.30 -0.44 -27.66
CA PHE A 128 -11.77 -1.81 -27.40
C PHE A 128 -13.29 -1.83 -27.21
N SER A 129 -13.86 -3.02 -27.43
CA SER A 129 -15.25 -3.33 -27.13
C SER A 129 -15.26 -4.56 -26.23
N HIS A 130 -15.96 -4.51 -25.10
CA HIS A 130 -15.96 -5.56 -24.07
C HIS A 130 -17.37 -5.97 -23.68
N THR A 131 -17.62 -7.29 -23.63
CA THR A 131 -18.85 -7.84 -23.05
C THR A 131 -18.60 -8.20 -21.60
N LEU A 132 -19.34 -7.59 -20.67
CA LEU A 132 -19.20 -7.85 -19.25
C LEU A 132 -19.79 -9.24 -18.91
N MET A 133 -18.95 -10.20 -18.59
CA MET A 133 -19.38 -11.57 -18.32
C MET A 133 -19.73 -11.84 -16.86
N SER A 134 -19.25 -10.99 -15.94
CA SER A 134 -19.60 -11.01 -14.51
C SER A 134 -19.63 -9.59 -13.93
N VAL A 135 -20.31 -9.41 -12.81
CA VAL A 135 -20.38 -8.11 -12.12
C VAL A 135 -19.01 -7.70 -11.57
N GLU A 136 -18.22 -8.66 -11.15
CA GLU A 136 -16.89 -8.48 -10.55
C GLU A 136 -15.87 -7.88 -11.54
N GLU A 137 -16.08 -8.06 -12.86
CA GLU A 137 -15.22 -7.46 -13.89
C GLU A 137 -15.41 -5.95 -14.03
N LEU A 138 -16.57 -5.41 -13.65
CA LEU A 138 -16.95 -4.03 -13.94
C LEU A 138 -15.92 -2.98 -13.49
N PRO A 139 -15.37 -3.01 -12.26
CA PRO A 139 -14.36 -2.03 -11.86
C PRO A 139 -13.09 -2.09 -12.71
N ALA A 140 -12.61 -3.30 -13.05
CA ALA A 140 -11.40 -3.46 -13.84
C ALA A 140 -11.58 -3.02 -15.30
N VAL A 141 -12.75 -3.28 -15.89
CA VAL A 141 -13.07 -2.87 -17.26
C VAL A 141 -13.24 -1.35 -17.34
N LEU A 142 -13.87 -0.71 -16.35
CA LEU A 142 -13.94 0.75 -16.27
C LEU A 142 -12.55 1.37 -16.07
N ALA A 143 -11.73 0.85 -15.17
CA ALA A 143 -10.35 1.33 -14.98
C ALA A 143 -9.55 1.26 -16.30
N ARG A 144 -9.69 0.19 -17.07
CA ARG A 144 -9.10 0.08 -18.40
C ARG A 144 -9.63 1.14 -19.37
N ALA A 145 -10.93 1.43 -19.34
CA ALA A 145 -11.54 2.44 -20.20
C ALA A 145 -10.97 3.84 -19.91
N PHE A 146 -10.91 4.22 -18.62
CA PHE A 146 -10.36 5.51 -18.21
C PHE A 146 -8.85 5.60 -18.46
N ALA A 147 -8.09 4.50 -18.32
CA ALA A 147 -6.68 4.48 -18.70
C ALA A 147 -6.46 4.80 -20.18
N VAL A 148 -7.33 4.35 -21.10
CA VAL A 148 -7.28 4.73 -22.51
C VAL A 148 -7.50 6.24 -22.68
N PHE A 149 -8.37 6.85 -21.88
CA PHE A 149 -8.65 8.28 -21.98
C PHE A 149 -7.51 9.15 -21.43
N ASP A 150 -6.84 8.69 -20.37
CA ASP A 150 -5.88 9.50 -19.60
C ASP A 150 -4.41 9.26 -20.00
N SER A 151 -4.05 8.07 -20.49
CA SER A 151 -2.65 7.68 -20.68
C SER A 151 -2.27 7.30 -22.11
N GLU A 152 -3.23 7.23 -23.02
CA GLU A 152 -3.02 6.93 -24.43
C GLU A 152 -3.60 8.02 -25.34
N ARG A 153 -3.51 7.81 -26.67
CA ARG A 153 -4.29 8.62 -27.60
C ARG A 153 -5.78 8.28 -27.39
N PRO A 154 -6.62 9.21 -26.93
CA PRO A 154 -8.01 8.91 -26.60
C PRO A 154 -8.77 8.34 -27.80
N ARG A 155 -9.60 7.35 -27.56
CA ARG A 155 -10.48 6.71 -28.54
C ARG A 155 -11.78 6.32 -27.85
N PRO A 156 -12.89 6.15 -28.58
CA PRO A 156 -14.10 5.57 -28.00
C PRO A 156 -13.82 4.21 -27.38
N VAL A 157 -14.47 3.95 -26.25
CA VAL A 157 -14.50 2.63 -25.59
C VAL A 157 -15.95 2.21 -25.50
N HIS A 158 -16.20 0.91 -25.76
CA HIS A 158 -17.52 0.31 -25.64
C HIS A 158 -17.52 -0.82 -24.62
N ILE A 159 -18.52 -0.79 -23.73
CA ILE A 159 -18.79 -1.86 -22.76
C ILE A 159 -20.25 -2.25 -22.90
N GLU A 160 -20.51 -3.52 -23.24
CA GLU A 160 -21.87 -4.05 -23.31
C GLU A 160 -22.17 -4.94 -22.11
N LEU A 161 -23.34 -4.73 -21.51
CA LEU A 161 -23.79 -5.46 -20.35
C LEU A 161 -24.97 -6.38 -20.75
N PRO A 162 -24.82 -7.71 -20.63
CA PRO A 162 -25.90 -8.65 -20.77
C PRO A 162 -27.03 -8.39 -19.76
N LEU A 163 -28.29 -8.58 -20.17
CA LEU A 163 -29.46 -8.28 -19.33
C LEU A 163 -29.46 -9.05 -18.00
N ASP A 164 -28.97 -10.27 -18.00
CA ASP A 164 -28.83 -11.09 -16.79
C ASP A 164 -27.69 -10.62 -15.88
N ILE A 165 -26.70 -9.88 -16.41
CA ILE A 165 -25.64 -9.23 -15.63
C ILE A 165 -26.11 -7.88 -15.10
N ILE A 166 -26.76 -7.04 -15.90
CA ILE A 166 -27.25 -5.72 -15.45
C ILE A 166 -28.14 -5.85 -14.21
N THR A 167 -28.98 -6.89 -14.16
CA THR A 167 -29.92 -7.14 -13.04
C THR A 167 -29.32 -7.94 -11.90
N ALA A 168 -28.14 -8.53 -12.11
CA ALA A 168 -27.47 -9.33 -11.08
C ALA A 168 -27.12 -8.49 -9.86
N PRO A 169 -27.18 -9.05 -8.65
CA PRO A 169 -26.80 -8.34 -7.45
C PRO A 169 -25.30 -8.00 -7.50
N ALA A 170 -24.98 -6.73 -7.42
CA ALA A 170 -23.62 -6.27 -7.24
C ALA A 170 -23.27 -6.41 -5.76
N ARG A 171 -22.40 -7.35 -5.47
CA ARG A 171 -21.72 -7.36 -4.18
C ARG A 171 -20.50 -6.47 -4.32
N SER A 172 -20.56 -5.27 -3.77
CA SER A 172 -19.35 -4.47 -3.61
C SER A 172 -18.35 -5.28 -2.79
N PRO A 173 -17.13 -5.56 -3.26
CA PRO A 173 -16.11 -6.26 -2.47
C PRO A 173 -15.93 -5.63 -1.08
N LEU A 174 -16.13 -4.33 -0.97
CA LEU A 174 -16.05 -3.60 0.29
C LEU A 174 -17.16 -3.97 1.26
N HIS A 175 -18.42 -4.10 0.80
CA HIS A 175 -19.55 -4.54 1.64
C HIS A 175 -19.39 -6.00 2.06
N GLU A 176 -18.88 -6.84 1.18
CA GLU A 176 -18.59 -8.24 1.50
C GLU A 176 -17.48 -8.32 2.55
N ALA A 177 -16.40 -7.56 2.38
CA ALA A 177 -15.30 -7.45 3.34
C ALA A 177 -15.82 -6.98 4.71
N ALA A 178 -16.60 -5.88 4.75
CA ALA A 178 -17.18 -5.37 5.98
C ALA A 178 -18.07 -6.40 6.68
N ALA A 179 -18.91 -7.14 5.93
CA ALA A 179 -19.77 -8.18 6.49
C ALA A 179 -19.00 -9.37 7.08
N LYS A 180 -17.87 -9.76 6.47
CA LYS A 180 -16.98 -10.80 6.99
C LYS A 180 -16.23 -10.31 8.23
N LEU A 181 -15.64 -9.12 8.17
CA LEU A 181 -14.93 -8.49 9.28
C LEU A 181 -15.82 -8.27 10.51
N ALA A 182 -17.07 -7.85 10.30
CA ALA A 182 -18.04 -7.68 11.39
C ALA A 182 -18.37 -8.99 12.13
N LYS A 183 -18.25 -10.14 11.45
CA LYS A 183 -18.53 -11.48 12.00
C LYS A 183 -17.27 -12.19 12.51
N ALA A 184 -16.09 -11.67 12.18
CA ALA A 184 -14.82 -12.28 12.57
C ALA A 184 -14.72 -12.37 14.11
N LYS A 185 -14.26 -13.52 14.58
CA LYS A 185 -14.02 -13.80 16.00
C LYS A 185 -12.57 -13.57 16.38
N ASN A 186 -11.67 -13.88 15.45
CA ASN A 186 -10.23 -13.77 15.61
C ASN A 186 -9.59 -12.98 14.45
N PRO A 187 -10.01 -11.72 14.21
CA PRO A 187 -9.42 -10.93 13.13
C PRO A 187 -7.95 -10.62 13.40
N LEU A 188 -7.17 -10.47 12.32
CA LEU A 188 -5.81 -9.96 12.33
C LEU A 188 -5.71 -8.82 11.30
N LEU A 189 -5.07 -7.71 11.67
CA LEU A 189 -4.81 -6.58 10.78
C LEU A 189 -3.31 -6.50 10.45
N LEU A 190 -3.00 -6.50 9.15
CA LEU A 190 -1.65 -6.35 8.62
C LEU A 190 -1.57 -5.04 7.83
N LEU A 191 -0.77 -4.10 8.30
CA LEU A 191 -0.62 -2.77 7.71
C LEU A 191 0.76 -2.61 7.07
N GLY A 192 0.78 -2.25 5.81
CA GLY A 192 2.01 -1.97 5.08
C GLY A 192 2.31 -0.49 4.88
N GLY A 193 3.43 -0.21 4.20
CA GLY A 193 3.91 1.14 3.89
C GLY A 193 2.89 2.00 3.11
N GLY A 194 1.96 1.37 2.37
CA GLY A 194 0.87 2.10 1.69
C GLY A 194 -0.11 2.79 2.64
N CYS A 195 -0.07 2.48 3.95
CA CYS A 195 -0.95 3.06 4.95
C CYS A 195 -0.38 4.30 5.67
N VAL A 196 0.88 4.69 5.42
CA VAL A 196 1.57 5.71 6.23
C VAL A 196 0.88 7.07 6.27
N GLU A 197 0.13 7.41 5.24
CA GLU A 197 -0.66 8.65 5.18
C GLU A 197 -2.07 8.50 5.77
N ALA A 198 -2.46 7.29 6.20
CA ALA A 198 -3.79 6.95 6.72
C ALA A 198 -3.77 6.55 8.21
N GLN A 199 -2.91 7.20 9.01
CA GLN A 199 -2.67 6.84 10.42
C GLN A 199 -3.95 6.88 11.28
N ALA A 200 -4.77 7.91 11.12
CA ALA A 200 -6.01 8.05 11.89
C ALA A 200 -7.01 6.94 11.56
N GLU A 201 -7.15 6.64 10.28
CA GLU A 201 -8.04 5.58 9.79
C GLU A 201 -7.53 4.19 10.22
N ALA A 202 -6.22 3.96 10.19
CA ALA A 202 -5.61 2.71 10.64
C ALA A 202 -5.87 2.43 12.13
N ARG A 203 -5.72 3.44 12.99
CA ARG A 203 -6.03 3.36 14.43
C ARG A 203 -7.51 3.08 14.67
N ALA A 204 -8.38 3.83 13.99
CA ALA A 204 -9.82 3.64 14.09
C ALA A 204 -10.24 2.24 13.63
N LEU A 205 -9.64 1.74 12.56
CA LEU A 205 -9.95 0.41 12.01
C LEU A 205 -9.47 -0.72 12.94
N ALA A 206 -8.28 -0.61 13.52
CA ALA A 206 -7.78 -1.56 14.52
C ALA A 206 -8.77 -1.69 15.69
N ILE A 207 -9.27 -0.55 16.20
CA ILE A 207 -10.26 -0.49 17.29
C ILE A 207 -11.60 -1.08 16.84
N ALA A 208 -12.12 -0.68 15.67
CA ALA A 208 -13.41 -1.14 15.17
C ALA A 208 -13.44 -2.66 14.94
N LEU A 209 -12.30 -3.26 14.62
CA LEU A 209 -12.15 -4.70 14.44
C LEU A 209 -11.82 -5.43 15.75
N ASP A 210 -11.31 -4.73 16.76
CA ASP A 210 -10.64 -5.33 17.93
C ASP A 210 -9.58 -6.35 17.49
N ALA A 211 -8.74 -5.95 16.52
CA ALA A 211 -7.78 -6.82 15.86
C ALA A 211 -6.35 -6.55 16.32
N PRO A 212 -5.62 -7.56 16.82
CA PRO A 212 -4.16 -7.46 16.88
C PRO A 212 -3.63 -6.94 15.54
N THR A 213 -2.70 -5.97 15.60
CA THR A 213 -2.24 -5.26 14.41
C THR A 213 -0.73 -5.35 14.29
N ALA A 214 -0.27 -5.99 13.22
CA ALA A 214 1.13 -5.98 12.81
C ALA A 214 1.37 -4.89 11.74
N GLN A 215 2.51 -4.23 11.82
CA GLN A 215 2.94 -3.21 10.88
C GLN A 215 4.19 -3.70 10.16
N THR A 216 4.30 -3.55 8.84
CA THR A 216 5.61 -3.76 8.20
C THR A 216 6.61 -2.72 8.71
N ILE A 217 7.88 -2.95 8.47
CA ILE A 217 8.93 -2.02 8.91
C ILE A 217 8.70 -0.60 8.35
N ASN A 218 8.27 -0.51 7.10
CA ASN A 218 7.95 0.77 6.46
C ASN A 218 6.62 1.39 6.95
N ALA A 219 5.82 0.64 7.70
CA ALA A 219 4.56 1.10 8.29
C ALA A 219 4.68 1.45 9.80
N LYS A 220 5.87 1.33 10.38
CA LYS A 220 6.08 1.68 11.81
C LYS A 220 5.57 3.06 12.14
N GLY A 221 4.87 3.14 13.27
CA GLY A 221 4.31 4.38 13.79
C GLY A 221 2.85 4.65 13.40
N LEU A 222 2.20 3.76 12.67
CA LEU A 222 0.76 3.87 12.40
C LEU A 222 -0.06 3.75 13.69
N LEU A 223 0.23 2.75 14.52
CA LEU A 223 -0.30 2.66 15.88
C LEU A 223 0.73 3.23 16.86
N GLN A 224 0.26 3.81 17.96
CA GLN A 224 1.11 4.32 19.04
C GLN A 224 1.81 3.17 19.77
N PRO A 225 3.00 3.38 20.35
CA PRO A 225 3.77 2.35 21.04
C PRO A 225 3.00 1.64 22.18
N ASP A 226 2.12 2.34 22.85
CA ASP A 226 1.29 1.86 23.96
C ASP A 226 -0.10 1.36 23.53
N HIS A 227 -0.37 1.36 22.23
CA HIS A 227 -1.67 0.93 21.71
C HIS A 227 -1.91 -0.55 22.04
N PRO A 228 -3.06 -0.91 22.69
CA PRO A 228 -3.29 -2.27 23.21
C PRO A 228 -3.29 -3.35 22.12
N LEU A 229 -3.62 -3.00 20.89
CA LEU A 229 -3.68 -3.92 19.75
C LEU A 229 -2.36 -4.01 18.94
N LEU A 230 -1.36 -3.18 19.22
CA LEU A 230 -0.08 -3.22 18.49
C LEU A 230 0.72 -4.48 18.85
N ILE A 231 1.21 -5.20 17.84
CA ILE A 231 2.14 -6.33 17.99
C ILE A 231 3.49 -6.11 17.29
N GLY A 232 3.73 -4.89 16.80
CA GLY A 232 5.00 -4.47 16.20
C GLY A 232 5.22 -4.98 14.77
N SER A 233 6.49 -4.95 14.34
CA SER A 233 6.92 -5.37 12.99
C SER A 233 7.59 -6.75 13.06
N ASN A 234 6.83 -7.75 13.51
CA ASN A 234 7.33 -9.07 13.90
C ASN A 234 6.65 -10.22 13.13
N GLN A 235 6.14 -9.97 11.93
CA GLN A 235 5.33 -10.91 11.14
C GLN A 235 6.07 -12.20 10.82
N SER A 236 7.41 -12.14 10.65
CA SER A 236 8.26 -13.31 10.37
C SER A 236 8.49 -14.22 11.57
N LEU A 237 8.16 -13.78 12.79
CA LEU A 237 8.45 -14.50 14.03
C LEU A 237 7.31 -15.43 14.42
N VAL A 238 7.67 -16.54 15.09
CA VAL A 238 6.73 -17.62 15.43
C VAL A 238 5.44 -17.13 16.09
N PRO A 239 5.46 -16.27 17.14
CA PRO A 239 4.21 -15.86 17.81
C PRO A 239 3.23 -15.13 16.88
N VAL A 240 3.72 -14.35 15.89
CA VAL A 240 2.87 -13.63 14.94
C VAL A 240 2.43 -14.55 13.80
N ARG A 241 3.26 -15.49 13.38
CA ARG A 241 2.90 -16.55 12.41
C ARG A 241 1.77 -17.43 12.94
N GLU A 242 1.84 -17.83 14.21
CA GLU A 242 0.78 -18.59 14.88
C GLU A 242 -0.52 -17.78 14.92
N LEU A 243 -0.44 -16.49 15.26
CA LEU A 243 -1.60 -15.61 15.26
C LEU A 243 -2.24 -15.49 13.86
N ALA A 244 -1.44 -15.44 12.80
CA ALA A 244 -1.92 -15.40 11.41
C ALA A 244 -2.57 -16.72 10.99
N LEU A 245 -2.04 -17.83 11.48
CA LEU A 245 -2.60 -19.16 11.23
C LEU A 245 -3.93 -19.38 11.99
N GLU A 246 -4.07 -18.83 13.20
CA GLU A 246 -5.28 -18.93 14.03
C GLU A 246 -6.36 -17.91 13.66
N ALA A 247 -6.04 -16.89 12.85
CA ALA A 247 -6.99 -15.87 12.45
C ALA A 247 -8.06 -16.45 11.53
N ASP A 248 -9.34 -16.14 11.81
CA ASP A 248 -10.45 -16.50 10.93
C ASP A 248 -10.59 -15.54 9.74
N VAL A 249 -10.17 -14.27 9.91
CA VAL A 249 -10.08 -13.26 8.86
C VAL A 249 -8.79 -12.46 9.03
N VAL A 250 -7.99 -12.37 7.99
CA VAL A 250 -6.83 -11.49 7.90
C VAL A 250 -7.15 -10.36 6.94
N LEU A 251 -7.05 -9.10 7.40
CA LEU A 251 -7.16 -7.91 6.57
C LEU A 251 -5.76 -7.33 6.35
N ALA A 252 -5.29 -7.40 5.12
CA ALA A 252 -3.98 -6.86 4.71
C ALA A 252 -4.16 -5.61 3.83
N ILE A 253 -3.60 -4.48 4.25
CA ILE A 253 -3.77 -3.18 3.58
C ILE A 253 -2.41 -2.57 3.24
N GLY A 254 -2.20 -2.21 1.96
CA GLY A 254 -1.01 -1.51 1.48
C GLY A 254 0.29 -2.25 1.77
N THR A 255 0.27 -3.59 1.71
CA THR A 255 1.43 -4.46 1.93
C THR A 255 1.57 -5.49 0.82
N GLU A 256 2.80 -5.68 0.35
CA GLU A 256 3.11 -6.68 -0.66
C GLU A 256 3.02 -8.12 -0.14
N LEU A 257 2.97 -8.33 1.18
CA LEU A 257 3.12 -9.65 1.84
C LEU A 257 4.41 -10.34 1.37
N GLY A 258 5.48 -9.56 1.23
CA GLY A 258 6.77 -10.00 0.70
C GLY A 258 7.66 -10.65 1.74
N GLU A 259 8.63 -11.45 1.26
CA GLU A 259 9.55 -12.24 2.08
C GLU A 259 10.25 -11.43 3.17
N THR A 260 10.73 -10.23 2.85
CA THR A 260 11.57 -9.44 3.77
C THR A 260 10.85 -8.93 5.03
N ASP A 261 9.52 -8.85 5.03
CA ASP A 261 8.72 -8.51 6.22
C ASP A 261 8.07 -9.75 6.85
N TYR A 262 7.71 -10.75 6.03
CA TYR A 262 6.87 -11.87 6.48
C TYR A 262 7.63 -13.20 6.63
N ASP A 263 8.80 -13.30 6.02
CA ASP A 263 9.59 -14.53 6.02
C ASP A 263 11.10 -14.29 6.09
N VAL A 264 11.54 -13.31 6.89
CA VAL A 264 12.96 -12.93 7.01
C VAL A 264 13.88 -14.07 7.48
N VAL A 265 13.33 -15.15 8.03
CA VAL A 265 14.06 -16.40 8.35
C VAL A 265 14.23 -17.32 7.14
N PHE A 266 13.61 -16.98 6.01
CA PHE A 266 13.70 -17.68 4.72
C PHE A 266 13.31 -19.15 4.78
N ASP A 267 12.30 -19.48 5.59
CA ASP A 267 11.79 -20.84 5.79
C ASP A 267 10.42 -21.10 5.14
N GLY A 268 9.80 -20.09 4.54
CA GLY A 268 8.51 -20.18 3.85
C GLY A 268 7.33 -20.49 4.77
N ASN A 269 7.44 -20.20 6.08
CA ASN A 269 6.46 -20.62 7.07
C ASN A 269 5.43 -19.58 7.47
N PHE A 270 5.40 -18.40 6.85
CA PHE A 270 4.26 -17.49 7.04
C PHE A 270 3.03 -18.05 6.32
N LYS A 271 1.97 -18.32 7.05
CA LYS A 271 0.72 -18.91 6.54
C LYS A 271 -0.48 -18.16 7.11
N ILE A 272 -1.50 -18.03 6.30
CA ILE A 272 -2.80 -17.44 6.69
C ILE A 272 -3.79 -18.60 6.77
N GLY A 273 -4.38 -18.81 7.96
CA GLY A 273 -5.26 -19.95 8.22
C GLY A 273 -6.71 -19.73 7.80
N GLY A 274 -7.18 -18.48 7.88
CA GLY A 274 -8.53 -18.09 7.53
C GLY A 274 -8.66 -17.37 6.20
N GLU A 275 -9.71 -16.57 6.07
CA GLU A 275 -9.94 -15.78 4.86
C GLU A 275 -9.00 -14.57 4.79
N LEU A 276 -8.40 -14.34 3.62
CA LEU A 276 -7.59 -13.16 3.36
C LEU A 276 -8.38 -12.11 2.58
N ILE A 277 -8.46 -10.91 3.12
CA ILE A 277 -8.97 -9.72 2.45
C ILE A 277 -7.77 -8.80 2.17
N ARG A 278 -7.57 -8.41 0.91
CA ARG A 278 -6.48 -7.49 0.53
C ARG A 278 -7.01 -6.19 -0.03
N ILE A 279 -6.38 -5.10 0.39
CA ILE A 279 -6.60 -3.75 -0.13
C ILE A 279 -5.25 -3.21 -0.59
N ASP A 280 -5.13 -2.88 -1.85
CA ASP A 280 -3.92 -2.31 -2.41
C ASP A 280 -4.24 -1.35 -3.56
N ILE A 281 -3.37 -0.34 -3.75
CA ILE A 281 -3.46 0.60 -4.87
C ILE A 281 -2.93 0.00 -6.18
N ASP A 282 -2.14 -1.06 -6.09
CA ASP A 282 -1.63 -1.80 -7.24
C ASP A 282 -2.43 -3.10 -7.43
N ALA A 283 -3.22 -3.13 -8.51
CA ALA A 283 -4.03 -4.29 -8.86
C ALA A 283 -3.22 -5.58 -9.07
N GLN A 284 -1.96 -5.47 -9.50
CA GLN A 284 -1.09 -6.63 -9.68
C GLN A 284 -0.64 -7.21 -8.33
N GLN A 285 -0.38 -6.35 -7.35
CA GLN A 285 0.01 -6.77 -6.00
C GLN A 285 -1.08 -7.55 -5.30
N LEU A 286 -2.36 -7.23 -5.54
CA LEU A 286 -3.49 -7.91 -4.91
C LEU A 286 -3.46 -9.44 -5.05
N MET A 287 -2.87 -9.96 -6.14
CA MET A 287 -2.85 -11.40 -6.44
C MET A 287 -1.47 -12.05 -6.21
N ARG A 288 -0.44 -11.26 -5.85
CA ARG A 288 0.91 -11.78 -5.63
C ARG A 288 1.07 -12.38 -4.23
N ASN A 289 1.96 -13.36 -4.12
CA ASN A 289 2.35 -14.08 -2.90
C ASN A 289 1.20 -14.87 -2.26
N TYR A 290 0.09 -14.22 -1.91
CA TYR A 290 -1.07 -14.83 -1.25
C TYR A 290 -2.34 -14.43 -2.00
N THR A 291 -3.11 -15.42 -2.46
CA THR A 291 -4.39 -15.18 -3.15
C THR A 291 -5.47 -14.82 -2.15
N PRO A 292 -6.08 -13.65 -2.22
CA PRO A 292 -7.15 -13.25 -1.31
C PRO A 292 -8.50 -13.90 -1.67
N SER A 293 -9.36 -14.05 -0.68
CA SER A 293 -10.79 -14.34 -0.89
C SER A 293 -11.56 -13.10 -1.36
N ILE A 294 -11.12 -11.91 -0.94
CA ILE A 294 -11.65 -10.61 -1.39
C ILE A 294 -10.48 -9.69 -1.71
N ALA A 295 -10.45 -9.19 -2.95
CA ALA A 295 -9.48 -8.20 -3.41
C ALA A 295 -10.18 -6.85 -3.63
N ILE A 296 -9.63 -5.77 -3.06
CA ILE A 296 -10.15 -4.42 -3.18
C ILE A 296 -9.04 -3.53 -3.75
N HIS A 297 -9.20 -3.12 -4.99
CA HIS A 297 -8.29 -2.17 -5.65
C HIS A 297 -8.67 -0.75 -5.24
N SER A 298 -7.93 -0.18 -4.30
CA SER A 298 -8.21 1.14 -3.74
C SER A 298 -7.01 1.72 -3.01
N ASP A 299 -6.96 3.03 -2.91
CA ASP A 299 -6.13 3.73 -1.92
C ASP A 299 -6.49 3.30 -0.50
N ALA A 300 -5.49 3.12 0.35
CA ALA A 300 -5.64 2.60 1.70
C ALA A 300 -6.56 3.47 2.57
N ARG A 301 -6.38 4.81 2.55
CA ARG A 301 -7.19 5.75 3.33
C ARG A 301 -8.65 5.71 2.91
N THR A 302 -8.89 5.75 1.61
CA THR A 302 -10.24 5.71 1.01
C THR A 302 -10.96 4.43 1.41
N ALA A 303 -10.32 3.27 1.26
CA ALA A 303 -10.92 1.99 1.61
C ALA A 303 -11.18 1.85 3.13
N MET A 304 -10.23 2.29 3.98
CA MET A 304 -10.40 2.25 5.44
C MET A 304 -11.57 3.12 5.89
N ARG A 305 -11.74 4.33 5.34
CA ARG A 305 -12.89 5.21 5.65
C ARG A 305 -14.20 4.53 5.31
N ALA A 306 -14.30 3.98 4.10
CA ALA A 306 -15.50 3.30 3.67
C ALA A 306 -15.80 2.02 4.47
N LEU A 307 -14.78 1.27 4.89
CA LEU A 307 -14.96 0.14 5.82
C LEU A 307 -15.49 0.61 7.18
N LEU A 308 -14.93 1.71 7.72
CA LEU A 308 -15.35 2.25 9.02
C LEU A 308 -16.82 2.70 9.03
N GLU A 309 -17.34 3.20 7.91
CA GLU A 309 -18.76 3.54 7.76
C GLU A 309 -19.68 2.30 7.77
N LEU A 310 -19.16 1.15 7.33
CA LEU A 310 -19.92 -0.10 7.23
C LEU A 310 -19.78 -1.01 8.46
N LEU A 311 -18.72 -0.81 9.25
CA LEU A 311 -18.45 -1.63 10.42
C LEU A 311 -19.23 -1.13 11.65
N PRO A 312 -19.68 -2.03 12.55
CA PRO A 312 -20.30 -1.62 13.80
C PRO A 312 -19.28 -0.86 14.66
N ALA A 313 -19.74 0.21 15.32
CA ALA A 313 -18.92 0.92 16.30
C ALA A 313 -18.54 -0.02 17.45
N ARG A 314 -17.24 -0.20 17.65
CA ARG A 314 -16.67 -0.96 18.78
C ARG A 314 -15.69 -0.05 19.54
N GLN A 315 -15.50 -0.37 20.81
CA GLN A 315 -14.44 0.20 21.62
C GLN A 315 -13.50 -0.95 22.01
N ALA A 316 -12.26 -0.88 21.59
CA ALA A 316 -11.23 -1.80 22.05
C ALA A 316 -10.44 -1.11 23.17
N ASP A 317 -10.47 -1.71 24.35
CA ASP A 317 -9.65 -1.35 25.49
C ASP A 317 -8.64 -2.46 25.81
N ALA A 318 -7.81 -2.26 26.82
CA ALA A 318 -6.80 -3.23 27.24
C ALA A 318 -7.38 -4.59 27.69
N GLY A 319 -8.67 -4.66 27.98
CA GLY A 319 -9.38 -5.87 28.41
C GLY A 319 -10.10 -6.60 27.27
N SER A 320 -10.15 -6.02 26.05
CA SER A 320 -10.84 -6.63 24.92
C SER A 320 -10.19 -7.93 24.46
N PRO A 321 -10.93 -8.85 23.82
CA PRO A 321 -10.37 -10.12 23.33
C PRO A 321 -9.17 -9.94 22.38
N GLY A 322 -9.24 -8.97 21.47
CA GLY A 322 -8.13 -8.66 20.57
C GLY A 322 -6.90 -8.14 21.30
N ALA A 323 -7.09 -7.24 22.28
CA ALA A 323 -6.01 -6.72 23.10
C ALA A 323 -5.34 -7.82 23.95
N GLN A 324 -6.11 -8.78 24.47
CA GLN A 324 -5.57 -9.94 25.20
C GLN A 324 -4.73 -10.83 24.28
N ARG A 325 -5.17 -11.09 23.04
CA ARG A 325 -4.39 -11.82 22.04
C ARG A 325 -3.10 -11.06 21.69
N ALA A 326 -3.18 -9.75 21.46
CA ALA A 326 -2.01 -8.93 21.22
C ALA A 326 -1.02 -8.93 22.40
N ALA A 327 -1.53 -8.85 23.65
CA ALA A 327 -0.70 -8.90 24.86
C ALA A 327 0.03 -10.24 25.01
N LYS A 328 -0.65 -11.37 24.71
CA LYS A 328 -0.03 -12.71 24.71
C LYS A 328 1.15 -12.75 23.72
N VAL A 329 0.95 -12.29 22.49
CA VAL A 329 2.01 -12.26 21.47
C VAL A 329 3.18 -11.37 21.91
N ARG A 330 2.90 -10.17 22.43
CA ARG A 330 3.95 -9.28 22.95
C ARG A 330 4.76 -9.91 24.09
N ALA A 331 4.12 -10.66 24.97
CA ALA A 331 4.82 -11.36 26.05
C ALA A 331 5.78 -12.44 25.51
N GLN A 332 5.36 -13.23 24.54
CA GLN A 332 6.20 -14.22 23.87
C GLN A 332 7.37 -13.55 23.14
N LEU A 333 7.12 -12.50 22.37
CA LEU A 333 8.17 -11.72 21.69
C LEU A 333 9.17 -11.11 22.68
N ALA A 334 8.70 -10.62 23.85
CA ALA A 334 9.59 -10.08 24.86
C ALA A 334 10.53 -11.14 25.45
N GLU A 335 10.07 -12.39 25.56
CA GLU A 335 10.89 -13.55 25.97
C GLU A 335 11.91 -13.90 24.88
N ASP A 336 11.49 -13.98 23.61
CA ASP A 336 12.36 -14.25 22.46
C ASP A 336 13.50 -13.22 22.35
N PHE A 337 13.20 -11.94 22.65
CA PHE A 337 14.16 -10.85 22.62
C PHE A 337 14.88 -10.57 23.95
N SER A 338 14.83 -11.48 24.91
CA SER A 338 15.50 -11.28 26.21
C SER A 338 17.00 -11.07 26.07
N GLY A 339 17.66 -11.73 25.12
CA GLY A 339 19.07 -11.53 24.81
C GLY A 339 19.41 -10.18 24.14
N TRP A 340 18.40 -9.39 23.70
CA TRP A 340 18.59 -8.10 23.05
C TRP A 340 18.35 -6.90 23.97
N ALA A 341 18.45 -7.10 25.29
CA ALA A 341 18.18 -6.07 26.28
C ALA A 341 19.06 -4.81 26.10
N HIS A 342 20.32 -4.99 25.70
CA HIS A 342 21.27 -3.91 25.43
C HIS A 342 20.86 -3.01 24.24
N TYR A 343 20.32 -3.59 23.14
CA TYR A 343 19.77 -2.80 22.04
C TYR A 343 18.53 -2.01 22.48
N ARG A 344 17.66 -2.64 23.26
CA ARG A 344 16.49 -1.93 23.83
C ARG A 344 16.91 -0.74 24.69
N GLU A 345 17.91 -0.94 25.53
CA GLU A 345 18.47 0.13 26.36
C GLU A 345 19.11 1.23 25.50
N LEU A 346 19.93 0.86 24.51
CA LEU A 346 20.51 1.82 23.56
C LEU A 346 19.44 2.74 22.94
N PHE A 347 18.40 2.17 22.36
CA PHE A 347 17.33 2.96 21.73
C PHE A 347 16.53 3.76 22.76
N SER A 348 16.29 3.24 23.96
CA SER A 348 15.66 4.01 25.05
C SER A 348 16.49 5.24 25.40
N LYS A 349 17.81 5.09 25.58
CA LYS A 349 18.71 6.21 25.89
C LYS A 349 18.77 7.26 24.79
N ILE A 350 18.68 6.84 23.53
CA ILE A 350 18.59 7.77 22.40
C ILE A 350 17.26 8.53 22.43
N LEU A 351 16.16 7.85 22.61
CA LEU A 351 14.81 8.45 22.60
C LEU A 351 14.56 9.33 23.83
N ASP A 352 15.19 9.06 24.97
CA ASP A 352 15.17 9.94 26.16
C ASP A 352 15.70 11.35 25.84
N VAL A 353 16.66 11.46 24.92
CA VAL A 353 17.28 12.73 24.53
C VAL A 353 16.63 13.31 23.27
N LEU A 354 16.29 12.47 22.30
CA LEU A 354 15.79 12.84 21.00
C LEU A 354 14.45 12.13 20.72
N PRO A 355 13.37 12.45 21.47
CA PRO A 355 12.10 11.73 21.38
C PRO A 355 11.46 11.81 19.99
N ASP A 356 11.75 12.86 19.21
CA ASP A 356 11.22 13.09 17.87
C ASP A 356 12.17 12.64 16.75
N ALA A 357 13.25 11.93 17.06
CA ALA A 357 14.22 11.51 16.06
C ALA A 357 13.61 10.67 14.94
N ARG A 358 14.14 10.86 13.73
CA ARG A 358 14.01 9.93 12.61
C ARG A 358 15.22 9.01 12.56
N PHE A 359 14.98 7.73 12.40
CA PHE A 359 16.02 6.73 12.23
C PHE A 359 16.09 6.28 10.78
N VAL A 360 17.27 6.38 10.20
CA VAL A 360 17.55 5.98 8.83
C VAL A 360 18.64 4.92 8.85
N GLY A 361 18.31 3.69 8.50
CA GLY A 361 19.19 2.56 8.73
C GLY A 361 19.82 1.99 7.47
N ASP A 362 21.05 1.54 7.62
CA ASP A 362 21.71 0.60 6.70
C ASP A 362 21.37 -0.86 7.10
N SER A 363 21.96 -1.83 6.44
CA SER A 363 21.90 -3.24 6.84
C SER A 363 22.95 -3.53 7.92
N THR A 364 22.59 -3.37 9.19
CA THR A 364 23.49 -3.50 10.35
C THR A 364 22.73 -3.98 11.60
N GLN A 365 23.45 -4.45 12.63
CA GLN A 365 22.90 -5.05 13.85
C GLN A 365 21.89 -4.16 14.58
N THR A 366 22.18 -2.86 14.71
CA THR A 366 21.26 -1.91 15.34
C THR A 366 19.98 -1.74 14.54
N VAL A 367 20.02 -1.91 13.23
CA VAL A 367 18.83 -1.85 12.37
C VAL A 367 18.03 -3.15 12.48
N TYR A 368 18.67 -4.31 12.43
CA TYR A 368 17.97 -5.60 12.58
C TYR A 368 17.27 -5.68 13.93
N SER A 369 17.96 -5.34 15.02
CA SER A 369 17.34 -5.31 16.35
C SER A 369 16.26 -4.23 16.47
N GLY A 370 16.49 -3.04 15.95
CA GLY A 370 15.54 -1.94 15.98
C GLY A 370 14.26 -2.21 15.17
N ASN A 371 14.35 -2.96 14.07
CA ASN A 371 13.18 -3.40 13.32
C ASN A 371 12.16 -4.13 14.21
N HIS A 372 12.64 -4.87 15.20
CA HIS A 372 11.79 -5.65 16.11
C HIS A 372 11.47 -4.93 17.43
N LEU A 373 12.42 -4.14 17.95
CA LEU A 373 12.34 -3.58 19.31
C LEU A 373 11.84 -2.15 19.39
N VAL A 374 12.02 -1.34 18.33
CA VAL A 374 11.70 0.10 18.36
C VAL A 374 10.28 0.32 17.85
N GLU A 375 9.45 0.90 18.71
CA GLU A 375 8.14 1.40 18.31
C GLU A 375 8.11 2.94 18.49
N LEU A 376 7.53 3.62 17.52
CA LEU A 376 7.50 5.09 17.44
C LEU A 376 6.05 5.55 17.19
N ASP A 377 5.74 6.77 17.54
CA ASP A 377 4.50 7.43 17.15
C ASP A 377 4.74 8.31 15.92
N GLY A 378 3.96 8.10 14.88
CA GLY A 378 4.08 8.81 13.60
C GLY A 378 4.85 8.03 12.53
N GLY A 379 4.23 7.93 11.36
CA GLY A 379 4.80 7.24 10.19
C GLY A 379 6.11 7.88 9.69
N ARG A 380 6.91 7.10 8.96
CA ARG A 380 8.17 7.53 8.33
C ARG A 380 9.25 7.98 9.33
N ARG A 381 9.14 7.58 10.59
CA ARG A 381 10.18 7.84 11.60
C ARG A 381 11.25 6.75 11.66
N TRP A 382 10.96 5.59 11.08
CA TRP A 382 11.87 4.45 10.97
C TRP A 382 11.82 3.90 9.56
N PHE A 383 12.94 3.94 8.85
CA PHE A 383 13.08 3.32 7.54
C PHE A 383 14.53 2.96 7.27
N ASN A 384 14.76 1.92 6.48
CA ASN A 384 16.10 1.38 6.29
C ASN A 384 16.21 0.52 5.03
N ALA A 385 17.43 0.11 4.69
CA ALA A 385 17.73 -0.71 3.52
C ALA A 385 17.69 -2.22 3.81
N SER A 386 17.48 -2.66 5.04
CA SER A 386 17.47 -4.09 5.36
C SER A 386 16.22 -4.82 4.86
N THR A 387 15.20 -4.08 4.43
CA THR A 387 13.99 -4.60 3.79
C THR A 387 14.01 -4.34 2.30
N GLY A 388 13.34 -5.19 1.53
CA GLY A 388 13.27 -5.07 0.09
C GLY A 388 14.59 -5.42 -0.58
N TYR A 389 15.35 -4.43 -1.01
CA TYR A 389 16.56 -4.65 -1.82
C TYR A 389 17.80 -5.08 -1.01
N GLY A 390 17.88 -4.70 0.27
CA GLY A 390 18.98 -5.14 1.15
C GLY A 390 20.34 -4.53 0.86
N THR A 391 20.42 -3.30 0.33
CA THR A 391 21.67 -2.67 -0.06
C THR A 391 22.49 -2.17 1.13
N LEU A 392 23.83 -2.15 0.97
CA LEU A 392 24.75 -1.46 1.88
C LEU A 392 25.06 -0.03 1.39
N GLY A 393 25.38 0.85 2.34
CA GLY A 393 25.70 2.25 2.05
C GLY A 393 24.50 3.21 1.96
N TYR A 394 23.30 2.71 2.16
CA TYR A 394 22.06 3.51 2.10
C TYR A 394 21.94 4.56 3.22
N GLY A 395 22.29 4.16 4.46
CA GLY A 395 21.90 4.91 5.67
C GLY A 395 22.41 6.34 5.71
N LEU A 396 23.67 6.60 5.32
CA LEU A 396 24.25 7.94 5.35
C LEU A 396 23.62 8.90 4.32
N PRO A 397 23.63 8.63 3.01
CA PRO A 397 23.04 9.54 2.03
C PRO A 397 21.53 9.71 2.22
N ALA A 398 20.81 8.67 2.61
CA ALA A 398 19.37 8.75 2.89
C ALA A 398 19.08 9.63 4.13
N ALA A 399 19.92 9.60 5.17
CA ALA A 399 19.81 10.48 6.34
C ALA A 399 20.04 11.95 5.98
N ILE A 400 20.99 12.24 5.10
CA ILE A 400 21.20 13.59 4.56
C ILE A 400 19.92 14.07 3.86
N GLY A 401 19.37 13.28 2.99
CA GLY A 401 18.10 13.57 2.30
C GLY A 401 16.93 13.78 3.26
N ALA A 402 16.80 12.92 4.27
CA ALA A 402 15.75 13.04 5.30
C ALA A 402 15.89 14.36 6.10
N LYS A 403 17.11 14.76 6.45
CA LYS A 403 17.36 16.01 7.16
C LYS A 403 17.06 17.24 6.31
N LEU A 404 17.37 17.19 5.01
CA LEU A 404 17.02 18.25 4.06
C LEU A 404 15.50 18.36 3.86
N GLY A 405 14.79 17.24 3.86
CA GLY A 405 13.33 17.20 3.73
C GLY A 405 12.60 17.73 4.97
N GLU A 406 13.19 17.56 6.16
CA GLU A 406 12.62 18.03 7.44
C GLU A 406 13.72 18.60 8.36
N PRO A 407 14.18 19.84 8.09
CA PRO A 407 15.33 20.42 8.77
C PRO A 407 15.17 20.56 10.30
N GLY A 408 13.94 20.71 10.79
CA GLY A 408 13.62 20.89 12.21
C GLY A 408 13.78 19.63 13.07
N ARG A 409 13.80 18.43 12.47
CA ARG A 409 13.86 17.18 13.24
C ARG A 409 15.28 16.61 13.34
N PRO A 410 15.65 16.00 14.48
CA PRO A 410 16.85 15.19 14.57
C PRO A 410 16.77 13.99 13.62
N VAL A 411 17.87 13.72 12.93
CA VAL A 411 17.99 12.53 12.07
C VAL A 411 19.22 11.74 12.52
N ILE A 412 18.99 10.45 12.78
CA ILE A 412 20.03 9.50 13.19
C ILE A 412 20.19 8.46 12.06
N SER A 413 21.38 8.43 11.49
CA SER A 413 21.80 7.40 10.56
C SER A 413 22.37 6.22 11.34
N LEU A 414 21.81 5.04 11.20
CA LEU A 414 22.31 3.80 11.81
C LEU A 414 23.17 3.06 10.78
N MET A 415 24.49 3.06 10.99
CA MET A 415 25.45 2.51 10.04
C MET A 415 26.30 1.41 10.70
N GLY A 416 26.62 0.36 9.94
CA GLY A 416 27.70 -0.56 10.27
C GLY A 416 29.04 -0.07 9.70
N ASP A 417 30.15 -0.50 10.29
CA ASP A 417 31.49 -0.17 9.82
C ASP A 417 31.75 -0.64 8.38
N GLY A 418 31.25 -1.82 8.01
CA GLY A 418 31.31 -2.30 6.63
C GLY A 418 30.44 -1.46 5.68
N GLY A 419 29.21 -1.13 6.07
CA GLY A 419 28.27 -0.35 5.27
C GLY A 419 28.72 1.10 5.06
N LEU A 420 29.29 1.74 6.08
CA LEU A 420 29.78 3.12 5.97
C LEU A 420 30.89 3.27 4.92
N GLN A 421 31.72 2.26 4.72
CA GLN A 421 32.82 2.31 3.73
C GLN A 421 32.30 2.45 2.29
N PHE A 422 31.05 2.07 2.00
CA PHE A 422 30.47 2.23 0.66
C PHE A 422 30.18 3.66 0.28
N THR A 423 29.85 4.53 1.26
CA THR A 423 29.35 5.88 1.01
C THR A 423 29.93 6.94 1.95
N MET A 424 31.01 6.65 2.67
CA MET A 424 31.60 7.61 3.62
C MET A 424 32.05 8.93 2.97
N THR A 425 32.24 8.98 1.68
CA THR A 425 32.53 10.21 0.91
C THR A 425 31.38 11.22 0.98
N GLU A 426 30.15 10.76 1.23
CA GLU A 426 28.98 11.64 1.40
C GLU A 426 29.03 12.47 2.70
N LEU A 427 29.97 12.19 3.60
CA LEU A 427 30.27 13.10 4.71
C LEU A 427 30.68 14.49 4.21
N ALA A 428 31.43 14.55 3.08
CA ALA A 428 31.77 15.81 2.44
C ALA A 428 30.51 16.55 1.93
N SER A 429 29.60 15.82 1.30
CA SER A 429 28.32 16.37 0.82
C SER A 429 27.48 16.96 1.97
N ALA A 430 27.43 16.27 3.11
CA ALA A 430 26.71 16.75 4.30
C ALA A 430 27.34 18.01 4.91
N VAL A 431 28.68 18.10 4.96
CA VAL A 431 29.42 19.28 5.44
C VAL A 431 29.21 20.46 4.50
N GLU A 432 29.34 20.24 3.18
CA GLU A 432 29.11 21.27 2.16
C GLU A 432 27.68 21.82 2.22
N ALA A 433 26.69 20.93 2.37
CA ALA A 433 25.29 21.31 2.50
C ALA A 433 24.89 21.84 3.88
N LYS A 434 25.82 21.88 4.85
CA LYS A 434 25.60 22.27 6.25
C LYS A 434 24.48 21.48 6.91
N VAL A 435 24.52 20.18 6.78
CA VAL A 435 23.49 19.26 7.28
C VAL A 435 23.95 18.59 8.56
N GLY A 436 23.33 18.96 9.68
CA GLY A 436 23.56 18.34 11.00
C GLY A 436 22.76 17.05 11.16
N ILE A 437 23.40 15.90 10.89
CA ILE A 437 22.88 14.55 11.18
C ILE A 437 23.77 13.87 12.21
N ILE A 438 23.24 12.87 12.88
CA ILE A 438 24.00 12.00 13.78
C ILE A 438 24.18 10.65 13.08
N VAL A 439 25.43 10.23 12.90
CA VAL A 439 25.75 8.88 12.39
C VAL A 439 26.14 8.02 13.58
N LEU A 440 25.26 7.12 13.99
CA LEU A 440 25.56 6.10 14.98
C LEU A 440 26.24 4.94 14.25
N LEU A 441 27.55 4.87 14.37
CA LEU A 441 28.38 3.87 13.72
C LEU A 441 28.59 2.67 14.65
N TRP A 442 27.94 1.54 14.31
CA TRP A 442 28.14 0.28 14.99
C TRP A 442 29.34 -0.44 14.38
N ASN A 443 30.42 -0.57 15.16
CA ASN A 443 31.68 -1.11 14.66
C ASN A 443 31.94 -2.49 15.28
N ASN A 444 31.91 -3.52 14.44
CA ASN A 444 32.22 -4.91 14.79
C ASN A 444 33.35 -5.53 13.96
N TYR A 445 34.15 -4.67 13.30
CA TYR A 445 35.31 -5.00 12.49
C TYR A 445 35.02 -5.88 11.26
N GLY A 446 33.86 -5.67 10.60
CA GLY A 446 33.60 -6.35 9.35
C GLY A 446 32.12 -6.60 9.06
N TYR A 447 31.87 -7.63 8.23
CA TYR A 447 30.52 -8.06 7.89
C TYR A 447 30.03 -9.11 8.91
N GLY A 448 29.83 -8.68 10.16
CA GLY A 448 29.57 -9.56 11.30
C GLY A 448 28.35 -10.44 11.11
N GLU A 449 27.26 -9.97 10.47
CA GLU A 449 26.08 -10.81 10.22
C GLU A 449 26.39 -11.94 9.24
N ILE A 450 27.08 -11.64 8.16
CA ILE A 450 27.46 -12.67 7.17
C ILE A 450 28.42 -13.68 7.78
N LYS A 451 29.37 -13.20 8.61
CA LYS A 451 30.28 -14.09 9.34
C LYS A 451 29.50 -15.09 10.20
N ARG A 452 28.59 -14.60 11.06
CA ARG A 452 27.73 -15.45 11.90
C ARG A 452 26.82 -16.39 11.07
N TYR A 453 26.35 -15.93 9.91
CA TYR A 453 25.55 -16.75 9.02
C TYR A 453 26.36 -17.90 8.38
N MET A 454 27.62 -17.65 8.01
CA MET A 454 28.54 -18.70 7.52
C MET A 454 28.83 -19.72 8.64
N GLU A 455 29.15 -19.25 9.85
CA GLU A 455 29.43 -20.09 11.02
C GLU A 455 28.24 -21.00 11.37
N ARG A 456 27.02 -20.47 11.39
CA ARG A 456 25.79 -21.24 11.64
C ARG A 456 25.52 -22.34 10.60
N ARG A 457 26.16 -22.26 9.44
CA ARG A 457 26.06 -23.24 8.34
C ARG A 457 27.28 -24.12 8.20
N ASP A 458 28.18 -24.12 9.17
CA ASP A 458 29.47 -24.83 9.15
C ASP A 458 30.33 -24.41 7.92
N ILE A 459 30.20 -23.18 7.46
CA ILE A 459 31.03 -22.61 6.40
C ILE A 459 32.12 -21.78 7.06
N THR A 460 33.39 -22.08 6.73
CA THR A 460 34.53 -21.29 7.22
C THR A 460 34.40 -19.84 6.74
N PRO A 461 34.37 -18.83 7.64
CA PRO A 461 34.29 -17.43 7.26
C PRO A 461 35.43 -17.00 6.32
N LEU A 462 35.07 -16.37 5.21
CA LEU A 462 36.03 -15.84 4.24
C LEU A 462 35.52 -14.53 3.65
N GLY A 463 36.38 -13.51 3.58
CA GLY A 463 36.03 -12.21 3.01
C GLY A 463 35.12 -11.35 3.88
N VAL A 464 34.91 -11.71 5.14
CA VAL A 464 34.00 -11.03 6.08
C VAL A 464 34.74 -10.23 7.15
N ASP A 465 35.97 -10.58 7.48
CA ASP A 465 36.88 -9.81 8.32
C ASP A 465 37.62 -8.81 7.41
N ILE A 466 37.05 -7.62 7.26
CA ILE A 466 37.59 -6.57 6.39
C ILE A 466 38.46 -5.60 7.17
N TYR A 467 39.35 -4.90 6.49
CA TYR A 467 40.11 -3.83 7.13
C TYR A 467 39.16 -2.71 7.59
N THR A 468 39.26 -2.39 8.89
CA THR A 468 38.47 -1.34 9.52
C THR A 468 39.37 -0.12 9.74
N PRO A 469 39.17 0.98 9.01
CA PRO A 469 39.96 2.20 9.17
C PRO A 469 39.58 2.94 10.46
N ASP A 470 40.40 3.94 10.82
CA ASP A 470 40.04 4.91 11.88
C ASP A 470 38.95 5.86 11.34
N PHE A 471 37.70 5.49 11.55
CA PHE A 471 36.54 6.28 11.10
C PHE A 471 36.48 7.66 11.76
N LEU A 472 36.96 7.80 12.99
CA LEU A 472 36.95 9.08 13.68
C LEU A 472 37.96 10.06 13.07
N ALA A 473 39.15 9.56 12.69
CA ALA A 473 40.14 10.37 11.98
C ALA A 473 39.63 10.75 10.58
N ILE A 474 39.02 9.81 9.83
CA ILE A 474 38.43 10.08 8.53
C ILE A 474 37.32 11.13 8.64
N ALA A 475 36.37 10.98 9.57
CA ALA A 475 35.29 11.93 9.77
C ALA A 475 35.80 13.35 10.08
N LYS A 476 36.79 13.47 10.95
CA LYS A 476 37.44 14.74 11.22
C LYS A 476 38.13 15.34 9.99
N GLY A 477 38.75 14.50 9.16
CA GLY A 477 39.33 14.89 7.87
C GLY A 477 38.29 15.46 6.89
N PHE A 478 37.06 15.00 6.93
CA PHE A 478 35.91 15.55 6.18
C PHE A 478 35.30 16.82 6.85
N GLY A 479 35.75 17.23 8.04
CA GLY A 479 35.20 18.39 8.76
C GLY A 479 34.02 18.06 9.67
N CYS A 480 33.71 16.79 9.89
CA CYS A 480 32.70 16.35 10.82
C CYS A 480 33.16 16.39 12.28
N ALA A 481 32.22 16.49 13.21
CA ALA A 481 32.47 16.13 14.61
C ALA A 481 32.48 14.59 14.71
N ALA A 482 33.40 14.03 15.52
CA ALA A 482 33.50 12.59 15.65
C ALA A 482 34.08 12.18 17.00
N GLU A 483 33.40 11.27 17.69
CA GLU A 483 33.82 10.72 18.96
C GLU A 483 33.30 9.29 19.18
N ARG A 484 34.03 8.52 20.02
CA ARG A 484 33.60 7.19 20.43
C ARG A 484 32.81 7.28 21.72
N ALA A 485 31.63 6.72 21.77
CA ALA A 485 30.85 6.62 22.99
C ALA A 485 31.51 5.66 23.98
N ARG A 486 31.60 6.07 25.22
CA ARG A 486 32.24 5.31 26.31
C ARG A 486 31.21 4.52 27.13
N ASP A 487 30.04 5.10 27.28
CA ASP A 487 28.88 4.57 27.99
C ASP A 487 27.61 5.30 27.55
N HIS A 488 26.46 4.90 28.07
CA HIS A 488 25.16 5.51 27.75
C HIS A 488 25.09 7.00 28.15
N ALA A 489 25.68 7.39 29.26
CA ALA A 489 25.66 8.81 29.70
C ALA A 489 26.44 9.69 28.73
N HIS A 490 27.62 9.22 28.33
CA HIS A 490 28.43 9.91 27.33
C HIS A 490 27.75 9.94 25.94
N LEU A 491 27.10 8.83 25.53
CA LEU A 491 26.28 8.81 24.31
C LEU A 491 25.22 9.92 24.37
N GLN A 492 24.46 10.00 25.47
CA GLN A 492 23.42 11.02 25.63
C GLN A 492 23.98 12.46 25.62
N GLU A 493 25.17 12.68 26.18
CA GLU A 493 25.86 13.98 26.11
C GLU A 493 26.18 14.35 24.66
N LEU A 494 26.78 13.42 23.89
CA LEU A 494 27.11 13.62 22.50
C LEU A 494 25.86 13.94 21.66
N LEU A 495 24.75 13.24 21.92
CA LEU A 495 23.49 13.49 21.22
C LEU A 495 22.92 14.88 21.50
N ARG A 496 23.01 15.37 22.76
CA ARG A 496 22.56 16.74 23.17
C ARG A 496 23.41 17.84 22.55
N THR A 497 24.69 17.57 22.35
CA THR A 497 25.69 18.56 21.87
C THR A 497 25.98 18.44 20.38
N ALA A 498 25.21 17.61 19.66
CA ALA A 498 25.39 17.37 18.23
C ALA A 498 25.31 18.70 17.43
N PRO A 499 26.26 18.98 16.53
CA PRO A 499 26.25 20.19 15.72
C PRO A 499 25.01 20.22 14.81
N SER A 500 24.48 21.43 14.59
CA SER A 500 23.33 21.62 13.68
C SER A 500 23.73 21.83 12.21
N ASP A 501 25.01 22.10 11.95
CA ASP A 501 25.55 22.53 10.65
C ASP A 501 26.54 21.55 10.02
N ARG A 502 26.80 20.42 10.65
CA ARG A 502 27.65 19.35 10.13
C ARG A 502 27.38 18.03 10.83
N PRO A 503 27.75 16.90 10.24
CA PRO A 503 27.56 15.58 10.85
C PRO A 503 28.32 15.40 12.16
N LEU A 504 27.71 14.66 13.09
CA LEU A 504 28.39 14.06 14.24
C LEU A 504 28.44 12.52 14.01
N ILE A 505 29.65 11.96 13.99
CA ILE A 505 29.86 10.52 13.99
C ILE A 505 30.06 10.05 15.42
N VAL A 506 29.16 9.20 15.91
CA VAL A 506 29.26 8.55 17.21
C VAL A 506 29.58 7.07 16.98
N GLU A 507 30.83 6.69 17.23
CA GLU A 507 31.24 5.29 17.11
C GLU A 507 30.89 4.52 18.39
N VAL A 508 30.22 3.39 18.22
CA VAL A 508 29.93 2.40 19.27
C VAL A 508 30.61 1.10 18.88
N MET A 509 31.53 0.64 19.72
CA MET A 509 32.17 -0.65 19.50
C MET A 509 31.25 -1.78 19.99
N GLU A 510 31.03 -2.83 19.20
CA GLU A 510 30.20 -3.96 19.62
C GLU A 510 30.70 -4.61 20.93
N ALA A 511 32.01 -4.62 21.16
CA ALA A 511 32.62 -5.13 22.38
C ALA A 511 32.65 -4.15 23.56
N ALA A 512 31.99 -2.98 23.43
CA ALA A 512 31.96 -2.02 24.56
C ALA A 512 31.09 -2.56 25.72
N PRO A 513 31.40 -2.21 26.99
CA PRO A 513 30.67 -2.72 28.15
C PRO A 513 29.16 -2.42 28.18
N PHE A 514 28.70 -1.44 27.42
CA PHE A 514 27.29 -1.04 27.28
C PHE A 514 26.66 -1.49 25.93
N ALA A 515 27.47 -2.02 25.04
CA ALA A 515 27.08 -2.84 23.91
C ALA A 515 27.41 -4.30 24.32
N PRO A 516 26.84 -5.32 23.79
CA PRO A 516 26.92 -6.72 24.30
C PRO A 516 28.33 -7.26 24.39
#